data_1b85ad4224e1a200161eb693ecf61a64
#
_entry.id   1b85ad4224e1a200161eb693ecf61a64
#
_cell.length_a   1.000
_cell.length_b   1.000
_cell.length_c   1.000
_cell.angle_alpha   90.00
_cell.angle_beta   90.00
_cell.angle_gamma   90.00
#
_symmetry.space_group_name_H-M   'P 1'
#
loop_
_entity.id
_entity.type
_entity.pdbx_description
1 polymer ?
#
loop_
_entity_poly.entity_id
_entity_poly.type
_entity_poly.pdbx_seq_one_letter_code
_entity_poly.pdbx_strand_id
1 'polypeptide(L)'
;MLTVEAAGVRVAEDLEAAEAAVNEAMRRVARLQLSMMNTRLDTELAQYEGQTSVVRVSQANAALVDGMNHLAKAHKQMRVDFLRVTAGPDDYDRCPARNASPLSEVA
;
A
#
# COMPACT_ATOMS: atom_id res chain seq x y z
N MET A 1 -4.26 -28.10 -11.93
CA MET A 1 -5.12 -26.91 -11.79
C MET A 1 -5.22 -26.52 -10.32
N LEU A 2 -5.13 -25.24 -10.02
CA LEU A 2 -5.27 -24.76 -8.65
C LEU A 2 -6.72 -24.85 -8.18
N THR A 3 -6.91 -25.17 -6.91
CA THR A 3 -8.21 -24.97 -6.29
C THR A 3 -8.48 -23.49 -6.08
N VAL A 4 -9.73 -23.13 -5.87
CA VAL A 4 -10.09 -21.75 -5.58
C VAL A 4 -9.43 -21.29 -4.26
N GLU A 5 -9.37 -22.15 -3.27
CA GLU A 5 -8.73 -21.86 -1.99
C GLU A 5 -7.24 -21.60 -2.16
N ALA A 6 -6.55 -22.42 -2.92
CA ALA A 6 -5.11 -22.22 -3.16
C ALA A 6 -4.84 -20.95 -3.97
N ALA A 7 -5.70 -20.66 -4.93
CA ALA A 7 -5.60 -19.42 -5.70
C ALA A 7 -5.83 -18.19 -4.79
N GLY A 8 -6.77 -18.28 -3.87
CA GLY A 8 -7.05 -17.22 -2.91
C GLY A 8 -5.87 -16.94 -2.00
N VAL A 9 -5.20 -17.98 -1.53
CA VAL A 9 -3.99 -17.81 -0.71
C VAL A 9 -2.89 -17.12 -1.51
N ARG A 10 -2.70 -17.51 -2.74
CA ARG A 10 -1.69 -16.88 -3.59
C ARG A 10 -1.97 -15.41 -3.81
N VAL A 11 -3.22 -15.06 -4.10
CA VAL A 11 -3.60 -13.65 -4.28
C VAL A 11 -3.38 -12.85 -3.00
N ALA A 12 -3.72 -13.43 -1.85
CA ALA A 12 -3.53 -12.76 -0.57
C ALA A 12 -2.06 -12.51 -0.26
N GLU A 13 -1.19 -13.46 -0.56
CA GLU A 13 0.24 -13.28 -0.39
C GLU A 13 0.79 -12.18 -1.30
N ASP A 14 0.34 -12.13 -2.53
CA ASP A 14 0.76 -11.11 -3.48
C ASP A 14 0.24 -9.73 -3.08
N LEU A 15 -0.97 -9.66 -2.55
CA LEU A 15 -1.51 -8.40 -2.04
C LEU A 15 -0.67 -7.88 -0.86
N GLU A 16 -0.32 -8.76 0.05
CA GLU A 16 0.53 -8.41 1.19
C GLU A 16 1.89 -7.89 0.72
N ALA A 17 2.48 -8.56 -0.26
CA ALA A 17 3.74 -8.13 -0.84
C ALA A 17 3.61 -6.76 -1.53
N ALA A 18 2.51 -6.51 -2.21
CA ALA A 18 2.26 -5.23 -2.85
C ALA A 18 2.11 -4.12 -1.81
N GLU A 19 1.38 -4.37 -0.74
CA GLU A 19 1.25 -3.40 0.36
C GLU A 19 2.59 -3.08 1.00
N ALA A 20 3.41 -4.10 1.22
CA ALA A 20 4.75 -3.91 1.78
C ALA A 20 5.64 -3.10 0.83
N ALA A 21 5.54 -3.35 -0.47
CA ALA A 21 6.32 -2.61 -1.46
C ALA A 21 5.93 -1.14 -1.52
N VAL A 22 4.64 -0.83 -1.40
CA VAL A 22 4.19 0.57 -1.37
C VAL A 22 4.69 1.26 -0.10
N ASN A 23 4.62 0.60 1.04
CA ASN A 23 5.15 1.15 2.29
C ASN A 23 6.65 1.43 2.18
N GLU A 24 7.40 0.53 1.56
CA GLU A 24 8.83 0.73 1.36
C GLU A 24 9.09 1.90 0.41
N ALA A 25 8.30 2.03 -0.65
CA ALA A 25 8.41 3.17 -1.55
C ALA A 25 8.15 4.48 -0.82
N MET A 26 7.12 4.53 0.03
CA MET A 26 6.82 5.72 0.84
C MET A 26 7.97 6.08 1.76
N ARG A 27 8.60 5.09 2.37
CA ARG A 27 9.75 5.32 3.24
C ARG A 27 10.92 5.92 2.45
N ARG A 28 11.17 5.40 1.26
CA ARG A 28 12.27 5.88 0.42
C ARG A 28 11.99 7.29 -0.12
N VAL A 29 10.76 7.60 -0.46
CA VAL A 29 10.38 8.95 -0.88
C VAL A 29 10.55 9.94 0.27
N ALA A 30 10.17 9.55 1.48
CA ALA A 30 10.39 10.39 2.66
C ALA A 30 11.88 10.67 2.89
N ARG A 31 12.73 9.68 2.69
CA ARG A 31 14.19 9.88 2.79
C ARG A 31 14.71 10.80 1.70
N LEU A 32 14.17 10.68 0.49
CA LEU A 32 14.51 11.60 -0.59
C LEU A 32 14.14 13.04 -0.21
N GLN A 33 12.95 13.25 0.33
CA GLN A 33 12.54 14.58 0.78
C GLN A 33 13.48 15.12 1.84
N LEU A 34 13.88 14.31 2.79
CA LEU A 34 14.83 14.71 3.81
C LEU A 34 16.18 15.09 3.19
N SER A 35 16.68 14.31 2.24
CA SER A 35 17.93 14.62 1.55
C SER A 35 17.85 15.94 0.80
N MET A 36 16.71 16.23 0.18
CA MET A 36 16.50 17.48 -0.53
C MET A 36 16.55 18.69 0.44
N MET A 37 15.91 18.55 1.59
CA MET A 37 15.93 19.60 2.61
C MET A 37 17.33 19.78 3.19
N ASN A 38 18.00 18.67 3.47
CA ASN A 38 19.37 18.74 3.98
C ASN A 38 20.31 19.43 2.99
N THR A 39 20.13 19.16 1.69
CA THR A 39 20.92 19.83 0.66
C THR A 39 20.76 21.34 0.72
N ARG A 40 19.53 21.84 0.88
CA ARG A 40 19.30 23.27 1.02
C ARG A 40 19.97 23.85 2.26
N LEU A 41 19.89 23.13 3.38
CA LEU A 41 20.39 23.62 4.66
C LEU A 41 21.92 23.52 4.77
N ASP A 42 22.49 22.51 4.13
CA ASP A 42 23.91 22.20 4.29
C ASP A 42 24.79 22.81 3.21
N THR A 43 24.19 23.50 2.25
CA THR A 43 24.92 24.16 1.16
C THR A 43 24.56 25.63 1.11
N GLU A 44 25.22 26.35 0.20
CA GLU A 44 24.95 27.78 -0.01
C GLU A 44 23.83 28.07 -0.98
N LEU A 45 23.02 27.05 -1.28
CA LEU A 45 21.87 27.22 -2.17
C LEU A 45 20.82 28.12 -1.52
N ALA A 46 20.11 28.87 -2.36
CA ALA A 46 19.00 29.69 -1.89
C ALA A 46 17.89 28.77 -1.36
N GLN A 47 17.13 29.27 -0.40
CA GLN A 47 16.08 28.47 0.26
C GLN A 47 15.01 27.93 -0.69
N TYR A 48 14.83 28.57 -1.83
CA TYR A 48 13.83 28.15 -2.83
C TYR A 48 14.42 27.31 -3.95
N GLU A 49 15.72 27.06 -3.91
CA GLU A 49 16.35 26.29 -4.97
C GLU A 49 15.75 24.89 -5.04
N GLY A 50 15.36 24.48 -6.23
CA GLY A 50 14.75 23.17 -6.42
C GLY A 50 13.32 23.04 -5.90
N GLN A 51 12.63 24.17 -5.66
CA GLN A 51 11.27 24.11 -5.09
C GLN A 51 10.29 23.31 -5.95
N THR A 52 10.38 23.41 -7.27
CA THR A 52 9.52 22.63 -8.16
C THR A 52 9.76 21.14 -7.98
N SER A 53 11.01 20.73 -7.81
CA SER A 53 11.34 19.32 -7.54
C SER A 53 10.78 18.87 -6.21
N VAL A 54 10.84 19.70 -5.17
CA VAL A 54 10.24 19.39 -3.88
C VAL A 54 8.74 19.17 -4.01
N VAL A 55 8.07 20.04 -4.74
CA VAL A 55 6.63 19.90 -4.98
C VAL A 55 6.32 18.57 -5.69
N ARG A 56 7.11 18.23 -6.71
CA ARG A 56 6.89 16.99 -7.45
C ARG A 56 7.11 15.76 -6.59
N VAL A 57 8.12 15.75 -5.73
CA VAL A 57 8.36 14.65 -4.82
C VAL A 57 7.22 14.52 -3.80
N SER A 58 6.71 15.65 -3.30
CA SER A 58 5.55 15.65 -2.41
C SER A 58 4.32 15.07 -3.08
N GLN A 59 4.11 15.41 -4.36
CA GLN A 59 3.00 14.82 -5.14
C GLN A 59 3.16 13.33 -5.32
N ALA A 60 4.39 12.85 -5.53
CA ALA A 60 4.65 11.43 -5.63
C ALA A 60 4.29 10.71 -4.32
N ASN A 61 4.66 11.30 -3.19
CA ASN A 61 4.29 10.72 -1.89
C ASN A 61 2.78 10.66 -1.70
N ALA A 62 2.08 11.73 -2.05
CA ALA A 62 0.63 11.76 -1.98
C ALA A 62 -0.01 10.66 -2.86
N ALA A 63 0.55 10.44 -4.05
CA ALA A 63 0.07 9.38 -4.94
C ALA A 63 0.29 7.99 -4.34
N LEU A 64 1.40 7.78 -3.64
CA LEU A 64 1.65 6.51 -2.95
C LEU A 64 0.66 6.30 -1.79
N VAL A 65 0.36 7.34 -1.04
CA VAL A 65 -0.66 7.27 0.02
C VAL A 65 -2.01 6.90 -0.56
N ASP A 66 -2.40 7.53 -1.67
CA ASP A 66 -3.64 7.18 -2.35
C ASP A 66 -3.62 5.73 -2.83
N GLY A 67 -2.50 5.29 -3.39
CA GLY A 67 -2.34 3.90 -3.82
C GLY A 67 -2.53 2.92 -2.69
N MET A 68 -1.97 3.21 -1.51
CA MET A 68 -2.15 2.36 -0.34
C MET A 68 -3.62 2.31 0.09
N ASN A 69 -4.32 3.44 0.05
CA ASN A 69 -5.74 3.47 0.36
C ASN A 69 -6.55 2.61 -0.61
N HIS A 70 -6.19 2.64 -1.89
CA HIS A 70 -6.84 1.78 -2.89
C HIS A 70 -6.56 0.29 -2.63
N LEU A 71 -5.32 -0.05 -2.26
CA LEU A 71 -4.99 -1.44 -1.90
C LEU A 71 -5.78 -1.91 -0.69
N ALA A 72 -5.95 -1.07 0.31
CA ALA A 72 -6.74 -1.41 1.49
C ALA A 72 -8.20 -1.69 1.11
N LYS A 73 -8.77 -0.89 0.23
CA LYS A 73 -10.12 -1.11 -0.27
C LYS A 73 -10.22 -2.38 -1.13
N ALA A 74 -9.21 -2.63 -1.95
CA ALA A 74 -9.13 -3.85 -2.74
C ALA A 74 -9.06 -5.08 -1.84
N HIS A 75 -8.33 -5.00 -0.74
CA HIS A 75 -8.24 -6.08 0.24
C HIS A 75 -9.64 -6.46 0.75
N LYS A 76 -10.42 -5.48 1.16
CA LYS A 76 -11.78 -5.72 1.63
C LYS A 76 -12.66 -6.34 0.54
N GLN A 77 -12.56 -5.82 -0.67
CA GLN A 77 -13.36 -6.31 -1.78
C GLN A 77 -12.98 -7.75 -2.15
N MET A 78 -11.70 -8.06 -2.13
CA MET A 78 -11.24 -9.44 -2.40
C MET A 78 -11.73 -10.42 -1.37
N ARG A 79 -11.83 -10.03 -0.09
CA ARG A 79 -12.42 -10.88 0.94
C ARG A 79 -13.87 -11.20 0.63
N VAL A 80 -14.64 -10.18 0.27
CA VAL A 80 -16.04 -10.37 -0.10
C VAL A 80 -16.15 -11.28 -1.32
N ASP A 81 -15.35 -11.05 -2.34
CA ASP A 81 -15.37 -11.85 -3.56
C ASP A 81 -15.00 -13.31 -3.28
N PHE A 82 -13.98 -13.53 -2.46
CA PHE A 82 -13.55 -14.87 -2.10
C PHE A 82 -14.65 -15.63 -1.37
N LEU A 83 -15.28 -14.98 -0.39
CA LEU A 83 -16.36 -15.61 0.37
C LEU A 83 -17.54 -15.98 -0.54
N ARG A 84 -17.87 -15.12 -1.47
CA ARG A 84 -18.96 -15.37 -2.39
C ARG A 84 -18.70 -16.60 -3.28
N VAL A 85 -17.46 -16.76 -3.71
CA VAL A 85 -17.10 -17.85 -4.62
C VAL A 85 -16.94 -19.19 -3.90
N THR A 86 -16.39 -19.18 -2.67
CA THR A 86 -15.98 -20.41 -2.01
C THR A 86 -16.98 -20.92 -0.98
N ALA A 87 -17.57 -20.04 -0.21
CA ALA A 87 -18.28 -20.44 0.99
C ALA A 87 -19.78 -20.18 0.94
N GLY A 88 -20.18 -19.27 0.07
CA GLY A 88 -21.57 -18.86 0.07
C GLY A 88 -21.88 -17.96 1.26
N PRO A 89 -23.15 -17.60 1.41
CA PRO A 89 -23.53 -16.53 2.34
C PRO A 89 -23.38 -16.86 3.80
N ASP A 90 -23.31 -18.12 4.18
CA ASP A 90 -23.28 -18.52 5.58
C ASP A 90 -21.88 -18.57 6.19
N ASP A 91 -20.87 -18.23 5.42
CA ASP A 91 -19.50 -18.53 5.80
C ASP A 91 -18.62 -17.30 5.73
N TYR A 92 -19.12 -16.20 6.23
CA TYR A 92 -18.43 -14.92 6.13
C TYR A 92 -17.12 -14.84 6.90
N ASP A 93 -16.94 -15.72 7.88
CA ASP A 93 -15.72 -15.68 8.67
C ASP A 93 -14.54 -16.37 8.01
N ARG A 94 -14.77 -17.03 6.90
CA ARG A 94 -13.72 -17.75 6.20
C ARG A 94 -12.97 -16.83 5.27
N CYS A 95 -11.90 -16.30 5.77
CA CYS A 95 -10.95 -15.59 4.92
C CYS A 95 -9.66 -16.39 4.91
N PRO A 96 -9.14 -16.77 3.74
CA PRO A 96 -8.01 -17.69 3.70
C PRO A 96 -6.71 -17.09 4.17
N ALA A 97 -6.60 -15.79 4.29
CA ALA A 97 -5.28 -15.25 4.37
C ALA A 97 -4.99 -14.41 5.58
N ARG A 98 -5.66 -13.42 5.87
CA ARG A 98 -5.16 -12.40 6.77
C ARG A 98 -6.14 -12.07 7.85
N ASN A 99 -6.62 -13.10 8.43
CA ASN A 99 -7.66 -12.97 9.42
C ASN A 99 -7.24 -12.16 10.65
N ALA A 100 -5.97 -12.00 10.87
CA ALA A 100 -5.49 -11.30 12.07
C ALA A 100 -4.89 -9.94 11.78
N SER A 101 -5.06 -9.41 10.58
CA SER A 101 -4.45 -8.12 10.26
C SER A 101 -5.25 -6.96 10.82
N PRO A 102 -4.66 -6.11 11.66
CA PRO A 102 -5.35 -4.92 12.15
C PRO A 102 -5.80 -3.98 11.03
N LEU A 103 -5.06 -3.92 9.95
CA LEU A 103 -5.41 -3.07 8.82
C LEU A 103 -6.70 -3.51 8.16
N SER A 104 -6.96 -4.80 8.10
CA SER A 104 -8.19 -5.28 7.49
C SER A 104 -9.43 -4.95 8.32
N GLU A 105 -9.28 -4.67 9.59
CA GLU A 105 -10.37 -4.27 10.47
C GLU A 105 -10.62 -2.77 10.40
N VAL A 106 -9.57 -1.99 10.25
CA VAL A 106 -9.65 -0.53 10.22
C VAL A 106 -10.11 -0.02 8.86
N ALA A 107 -9.61 -0.65 7.82
CA ALA A 107 -9.96 -0.25 6.46
C ALA A 107 -11.38 -0.65 6.10
#